data_aa0425f7b97224f336aa32f9a42b908c
#
_entry.id   aa0425f7b97224f336aa32f9a42b908c
#
_cell.length_a   1.000
_cell.length_b   1.000
_cell.length_c   1.000
_cell.angle_alpha   90.00
_cell.angle_beta   90.00
_cell.angle_gamma   90.00
#
_symmetry.space_group_name_H-M   'P 1'
#
loop_
_entity.id
_entity.type
_entity.pdbx_description
1 polymer ?
#
loop_
_entity_poly.entity_id
_entity_poly.type
_entity_poly.pdbx_seq_one_letter_code
_entity_poly.pdbx_strand_id
1 'polypeptide(L)'
;MKLFLVSLIILISTQIVKAEINQLFIKNCATCHSVQKGDKTLRAGPNLWGVVGRKAATETSYTMYSDAIKKSGIVWNEKNLNKWLTNAGAFIPGTHMYYMQADESVRLKIIDYLKTLK
;
A
#
# COMPACT_ATOMS: atom_id res chain seq x y z
N MET A 1 28.22 -15.34 26.01
CA MET A 1 26.84 -15.82 26.19
C MET A 1 25.79 -14.70 26.14
N LYS A 2 26.01 -13.55 26.78
CA LYS A 2 25.07 -12.40 26.73
C LYS A 2 24.86 -11.78 25.33
N LEU A 3 25.90 -11.68 24.51
CA LEU A 3 25.81 -11.15 23.14
C LEU A 3 24.96 -12.02 22.18
N PHE A 4 24.99 -13.33 22.31
CA PHE A 4 24.19 -14.24 21.49
C PHE A 4 22.70 -14.16 21.82
N LEU A 5 22.34 -13.94 23.08
CA LEU A 5 20.93 -13.77 23.51
C LEU A 5 20.34 -12.48 22.98
N VAL A 6 21.08 -11.38 22.98
CA VAL A 6 20.61 -10.08 22.45
C VAL A 6 20.37 -10.17 20.93
N SER A 7 21.29 -10.78 20.18
CA SER A 7 21.12 -10.98 18.74
C SER A 7 19.89 -11.84 18.41
N LEU A 8 19.63 -12.89 19.16
CA LEU A 8 18.49 -13.77 18.95
C LEU A 8 17.16 -13.04 19.22
N ILE A 9 17.10 -12.23 20.27
CA ILE A 9 15.89 -11.44 20.61
C ILE A 9 15.58 -10.41 19.52
N ILE A 10 16.59 -9.73 18.97
CA ILE A 10 16.41 -8.75 17.89
C ILE A 10 15.89 -9.43 16.62
N LEU A 11 16.42 -10.60 16.25
CA LEU A 11 15.96 -11.36 15.10
C LEU A 11 14.49 -11.81 15.23
N ILE A 12 14.07 -12.29 16.39
CA ILE A 12 12.70 -12.71 16.64
C ILE A 12 11.75 -11.51 16.54
N SER A 13 12.09 -10.36 17.11
CA SER A 13 11.25 -9.17 17.08
C SER A 13 11.03 -8.63 15.66
N THR A 14 12.04 -8.65 14.81
CA THR A 14 11.92 -8.22 13.41
C THR A 14 11.02 -9.14 12.58
N GLN A 15 11.05 -10.44 12.83
CA GLN A 15 10.19 -11.41 12.14
C GLN A 15 8.70 -11.22 12.51
N ILE A 16 8.41 -10.96 13.78
CA ILE A 16 7.03 -10.72 14.26
C ILE A 16 6.45 -9.45 13.62
N VAL A 17 7.21 -8.36 13.60
CA VAL A 17 6.77 -7.09 12.97
C VAL A 17 6.50 -7.28 11.47
N LYS A 18 7.37 -8.00 10.77
CA LYS A 18 7.18 -8.27 9.34
C LYS A 18 5.93 -9.13 9.07
N ALA A 19 5.67 -10.12 9.91
CA ALA A 19 4.47 -10.95 9.80
C ALA A 19 3.19 -10.12 10.05
N GLU A 20 3.18 -9.23 11.04
CA GLU A 20 2.06 -8.33 11.32
C GLU A 20 1.75 -7.41 10.13
N ILE A 21 2.77 -6.80 9.53
CA ILE A 21 2.62 -5.92 8.36
C ILE A 21 2.04 -6.67 7.16
N ASN A 22 2.52 -7.89 6.91
CA ASN A 22 1.98 -8.73 5.85
C ASN A 22 0.48 -9.04 6.07
N GLN A 23 0.07 -9.34 7.31
CA GLN A 23 -1.33 -9.60 7.62
C GLN A 23 -2.20 -8.35 7.42
N LEU A 24 -1.73 -7.18 7.78
CA LEU A 24 -2.43 -5.92 7.53
C LEU A 24 -2.65 -5.67 6.04
N PHE A 25 -1.63 -5.90 5.21
CA PHE A 25 -1.76 -5.78 3.76
C PHE A 25 -2.73 -6.80 3.18
N ILE A 26 -2.61 -8.08 3.56
CA ILE A 26 -3.50 -9.15 3.10
C ILE A 26 -4.96 -8.79 3.42
N LYS A 27 -5.23 -8.40 4.66
CA LYS A 27 -6.58 -8.07 5.11
C LYS A 27 -7.18 -6.86 4.39
N ASN A 28 -6.39 -5.83 4.11
CA ASN A 28 -6.91 -4.54 3.63
C ASN A 28 -6.78 -4.36 2.11
N CYS A 29 -5.82 -5.00 1.46
CA CYS A 29 -5.42 -4.64 0.09
C CYS A 29 -5.34 -5.81 -0.89
N ALA A 30 -4.95 -7.01 -0.43
CA ALA A 30 -4.57 -8.11 -1.32
C ALA A 30 -5.73 -8.71 -2.13
N THR A 31 -6.99 -8.47 -1.73
CA THR A 31 -8.17 -8.89 -2.52
C THR A 31 -8.18 -8.20 -3.90
N CYS A 32 -7.73 -6.94 -3.96
CA CYS A 32 -7.79 -6.11 -5.16
C CYS A 32 -6.43 -5.84 -5.79
N HIS A 33 -5.36 -5.84 -5.01
CA HIS A 33 -4.03 -5.41 -5.45
C HIS A 33 -2.97 -6.51 -5.33
N SER A 34 -2.08 -6.57 -6.31
CA SER A 34 -0.81 -7.28 -6.22
C SER A 34 0.30 -6.35 -5.70
N VAL A 35 1.35 -6.93 -5.12
CA VAL A 35 2.60 -6.25 -4.74
C VAL A 35 3.82 -6.97 -5.29
N GLN A 36 3.62 -7.86 -6.25
CA GLN A 36 4.72 -8.63 -6.85
C GLN A 36 5.34 -7.85 -8.00
N LYS A 37 6.65 -7.69 -7.97
CA LYS A 37 7.40 -7.03 -9.04
C LYS A 37 7.12 -7.69 -10.40
N GLY A 38 6.67 -6.88 -11.35
CA GLY A 38 6.41 -7.35 -12.72
C GLY A 38 5.11 -8.15 -12.90
N ASP A 39 4.30 -8.32 -11.88
CA ASP A 39 2.98 -8.94 -12.01
C ASP A 39 2.04 -8.03 -12.80
N LYS A 40 1.64 -8.50 -13.99
CA LYS A 40 0.72 -7.82 -14.91
C LYS A 40 -0.68 -8.44 -14.92
N THR A 41 -0.97 -9.33 -13.98
CA THR A 41 -2.30 -9.94 -13.86
C THR A 41 -3.35 -8.87 -13.63
N LEU A 42 -4.41 -8.89 -14.45
CA LEU A 42 -5.51 -7.95 -14.28
C LEU A 42 -6.29 -8.30 -13.01
N ARG A 43 -6.39 -7.31 -12.12
CA ARG A 43 -7.12 -7.41 -10.84
C ARG A 43 -8.12 -6.26 -10.73
N ALA A 44 -8.85 -6.19 -9.63
CA ALA A 44 -9.75 -5.08 -9.34
C ALA A 44 -9.03 -3.74 -9.11
N GLY A 45 -7.75 -3.76 -8.77
CA GLY A 45 -6.89 -2.60 -8.63
C GLY A 45 -5.51 -2.80 -9.26
N PRO A 46 -4.75 -1.70 -9.47
CA PRO A 46 -3.41 -1.77 -10.05
C PRO A 46 -2.41 -2.46 -9.12
N ASN A 47 -1.34 -2.99 -9.71
CA ASN A 47 -0.19 -3.48 -8.94
C ASN A 47 0.44 -2.31 -8.17
N LEU A 48 0.68 -2.52 -6.87
CA LEU A 48 1.23 -1.52 -5.96
C LEU A 48 2.77 -1.57 -5.84
N TRP A 49 3.45 -2.48 -6.55
CA TRP A 49 4.92 -2.46 -6.59
C TRP A 49 5.40 -1.12 -7.14
N GLY A 50 6.25 -0.42 -6.38
CA GLY A 50 6.77 0.90 -6.77
C GLY A 50 5.74 2.04 -6.72
N VAL A 51 4.62 1.88 -6.01
CA VAL A 51 3.55 2.89 -5.96
C VAL A 51 3.99 4.18 -5.29
N VAL A 52 4.83 4.12 -4.26
CA VAL A 52 5.29 5.33 -3.55
C VAL A 52 6.19 6.16 -4.46
N GLY A 53 5.79 7.40 -4.70
CA GLY A 53 6.45 8.32 -5.64
C GLY A 53 5.93 8.24 -7.07
N ARG A 54 5.04 7.30 -7.38
CA ARG A 54 4.43 7.14 -8.70
C ARG A 54 3.27 8.14 -8.90
N LYS A 55 3.16 8.68 -10.11
CA LYS A 55 2.00 9.47 -10.50
C LYS A 55 0.75 8.59 -10.58
N ALA A 56 -0.39 9.11 -10.13
CA ALA A 56 -1.66 8.39 -10.18
C ALA A 56 -2.02 8.00 -11.62
N ALA A 57 -2.66 6.84 -11.77
CA ALA A 57 -3.13 6.29 -13.03
C ALA A 57 -2.03 5.99 -14.07
N THR A 58 -0.81 5.67 -13.64
CA THR A 58 0.32 5.42 -14.55
C THR A 58 0.79 3.96 -14.58
N GLU A 59 0.20 3.06 -13.80
CA GLU A 59 0.49 1.62 -13.92
C GLU A 59 -0.18 1.07 -15.20
N THR A 60 0.64 0.76 -16.20
CA THR A 60 0.16 0.46 -17.56
C THR A 60 -0.54 -0.90 -17.70
N SER A 61 -0.29 -1.83 -16.80
CA SER A 61 -0.97 -3.14 -16.80
C SER A 61 -2.41 -3.08 -16.30
N TYR A 62 -2.83 -1.95 -15.71
CA TYR A 62 -4.18 -1.72 -15.22
C TYR A 62 -4.90 -0.69 -16.09
N THR A 63 -6.04 -1.06 -16.65
CA THR A 63 -6.77 -0.24 -17.63
C THR A 63 -8.08 0.36 -17.11
N MET A 64 -8.51 -0.04 -15.91
CA MET A 64 -9.83 0.31 -15.36
C MET A 64 -9.81 1.52 -14.41
N TYR A 65 -8.86 2.44 -14.59
CA TYR A 65 -8.82 3.67 -13.80
C TYR A 65 -10.06 4.53 -14.04
N SER A 66 -10.61 5.09 -12.95
CA SER A 66 -11.66 6.11 -13.06
C SER A 66 -11.15 7.37 -13.73
N ASP A 67 -12.03 8.12 -14.37
CA ASP A 67 -11.67 9.43 -14.95
C ASP A 67 -11.23 10.41 -13.88
N ALA A 68 -11.80 10.32 -12.67
CA ALA A 68 -11.41 11.15 -11.55
C ALA A 68 -9.93 10.95 -11.18
N ILE A 69 -9.45 9.70 -11.08
CA ILE A 69 -8.05 9.44 -10.74
C ILE A 69 -7.09 9.80 -11.88
N LYS A 70 -7.49 9.55 -13.13
CA LYS A 70 -6.71 9.97 -14.31
C LYS A 70 -6.48 11.48 -14.36
N LYS A 71 -7.50 12.26 -14.00
CA LYS A 71 -7.48 13.73 -14.01
C LYS A 71 -6.86 14.34 -12.75
N SER A 72 -6.68 13.56 -11.69
CA SER A 72 -6.23 14.07 -10.39
C SER A 72 -4.83 14.69 -10.42
N GLY A 73 -3.94 14.16 -11.25
CA GLY A 73 -2.56 14.63 -11.37
C GLY A 73 -1.69 14.43 -10.12
N ILE A 74 -2.19 13.72 -9.10
CA ILE A 74 -1.47 13.53 -7.85
C ILE A 74 -0.31 12.56 -7.99
N VAL A 75 0.67 12.71 -7.10
CA VAL A 75 1.74 11.75 -6.87
C VAL A 75 1.46 11.01 -5.56
N TRP A 76 1.64 9.71 -5.55
CA TRP A 76 1.47 8.86 -4.37
C TRP A 76 2.63 9.01 -3.39
N ASN A 77 2.75 10.20 -2.79
CA ASN A 77 3.61 10.42 -1.63
C ASN A 77 2.91 9.99 -0.34
N GLU A 78 3.61 9.96 0.79
CA GLU A 78 3.05 9.53 2.08
C GLU A 78 1.80 10.33 2.48
N LYS A 79 1.82 11.65 2.29
CA LYS A 79 0.70 12.54 2.61
C LYS A 79 -0.55 12.20 1.80
N ASN A 80 -0.41 12.01 0.49
CA ASN A 80 -1.51 11.68 -0.39
C ASN A 80 -2.01 10.25 -0.14
N LEU A 81 -1.11 9.30 0.10
CA LEU A 81 -1.48 7.94 0.49
C LEU A 81 -2.26 7.92 1.81
N ASN A 82 -1.84 8.70 2.80
CA ASN A 82 -2.58 8.77 4.07
C ASN A 82 -4.01 9.31 3.87
N LYS A 83 -4.18 10.37 3.08
CA LYS A 83 -5.52 10.89 2.74
C LYS A 83 -6.36 9.88 1.96
N TRP A 84 -5.76 9.23 0.98
CA TRP A 84 -6.39 8.21 0.15
C TRP A 84 -6.88 7.02 0.98
N LEU A 85 -6.04 6.50 1.86
CA LEU A 85 -6.38 5.39 2.74
C LEU A 85 -7.38 5.78 3.83
N THR A 86 -7.41 7.04 4.26
CA THR A 86 -8.41 7.51 5.21
C THR A 86 -9.82 7.42 4.62
N ASN A 87 -10.00 7.93 3.40
CA ASN A 87 -11.25 7.84 2.66
C ASN A 87 -10.98 8.19 1.18
N ALA A 88 -10.85 7.16 0.36
CA ALA A 88 -10.54 7.33 -1.06
C ALA A 88 -11.59 8.16 -1.80
N GLY A 89 -12.87 7.91 -1.56
CA GLY A 89 -13.97 8.63 -2.19
C GLY A 89 -14.07 10.10 -1.79
N ALA A 90 -13.70 10.44 -0.57
CA ALA A 90 -13.65 11.83 -0.12
C ALA A 90 -12.43 12.57 -0.67
N PHE A 91 -11.29 11.88 -0.80
CA PHE A 91 -10.05 12.48 -1.29
C PHE A 91 -10.09 12.73 -2.80
N ILE A 92 -10.59 11.76 -3.58
CA ILE A 92 -10.79 11.88 -5.04
C ILE A 92 -12.22 11.46 -5.36
N PRO A 93 -13.19 12.38 -5.31
CA PRO A 93 -14.57 12.07 -5.64
C PRO A 93 -14.71 11.52 -7.06
N GLY A 94 -15.45 10.43 -7.21
CA GLY A 94 -15.63 9.73 -8.48
C GLY A 94 -14.60 8.60 -8.71
N THR A 95 -13.73 8.31 -7.75
CA THR A 95 -12.87 7.13 -7.81
C THR A 95 -13.67 5.82 -7.74
N HIS A 96 -13.12 4.75 -8.31
CA HIS A 96 -13.71 3.40 -8.22
C HIS A 96 -13.27 2.63 -6.98
N MET A 97 -12.30 3.11 -6.22
CA MET A 97 -11.86 2.50 -4.98
C MET A 97 -12.66 3.04 -3.79
N TYR A 98 -13.46 2.18 -3.17
CA TYR A 98 -14.31 2.54 -2.00
C TYR A 98 -13.66 2.02 -0.70
N TYR A 99 -12.45 2.48 -0.41
CA TYR A 99 -11.72 2.08 0.78
C TYR A 99 -11.69 3.19 1.82
N MET A 100 -11.90 2.81 3.07
CA MET A 100 -11.83 3.70 4.23
C MET A 100 -11.13 2.99 5.39
N GLN A 101 -10.14 3.63 5.98
CA GLN A 101 -9.45 3.15 7.17
C GLN A 101 -9.31 4.29 8.17
N ALA A 102 -10.13 4.25 9.23
CA ALA A 102 -10.13 5.29 10.26
C ALA A 102 -8.89 5.23 11.16
N ASP A 103 -8.33 4.03 11.40
CA ASP A 103 -7.17 3.84 12.26
C ASP A 103 -5.90 4.32 11.58
N GLU A 104 -5.34 5.42 12.09
CA GLU A 104 -4.11 6.02 11.58
C GLU A 104 -2.91 5.08 11.71
N SER A 105 -2.81 4.33 12.81
CA SER A 105 -1.72 3.37 13.00
C SER A 105 -1.70 2.30 11.90
N VAL A 106 -2.88 1.80 11.51
CA VAL A 106 -3.00 0.85 10.40
C VAL A 106 -2.58 1.48 9.08
N ARG A 107 -3.03 2.70 8.79
CA ARG A 107 -2.66 3.41 7.56
C ARG A 107 -1.16 3.62 7.45
N LEU A 108 -0.52 4.08 8.52
CA LEU A 108 0.93 4.35 8.53
C LEU A 108 1.73 3.06 8.36
N LYS A 109 1.34 1.96 8.98
CA LYS A 109 1.98 0.64 8.78
C LYS A 109 1.86 0.16 7.33
N ILE A 110 0.71 0.33 6.69
CA ILE A 110 0.50 0.01 5.27
C ILE A 110 1.42 0.87 4.39
N ILE A 111 1.48 2.18 4.63
CA ILE A 111 2.33 3.11 3.88
C ILE A 111 3.81 2.74 4.02
N ASP A 112 4.27 2.47 5.22
CA ASP A 112 5.65 2.05 5.47
C ASP A 112 6.00 0.75 4.74
N TYR A 113 5.07 -0.20 4.69
CA TYR A 113 5.23 -1.40 3.88
C TYR A 113 5.34 -1.07 2.38
N LEU A 114 4.45 -0.25 1.84
CA LEU A 114 4.48 0.15 0.43
C LEU A 114 5.79 0.86 0.04
N LYS A 115 6.39 1.63 0.95
CA LYS A 115 7.71 2.27 0.75
C LYS A 115 8.84 1.27 0.53
N THR A 116 8.70 0.04 1.00
CA THR A 116 9.70 -1.02 0.80
C THR A 116 9.64 -1.66 -0.57
N LEU A 117 8.55 -1.47 -1.31
CA LEU A 117 8.29 -2.08 -2.63
C LEU A 117 8.93 -1.25 -3.76
N LYS A 118 10.22 -1.49 -4.00
CA LYS A 118 11.03 -0.76 -5.01
C LYS A 118 11.77 -1.73 -5.93
#